data_f06b8b04d2deaad2319b66fd14d33b0d
#
_entry.id   f06b8b04d2deaad2319b66fd14d33b0d
#
_cell.length_a   1.000
_cell.length_b   1.000
_cell.length_c   1.000
_cell.angle_alpha   90.00
_cell.angle_beta   90.00
_cell.angle_gamma   90.00
#
_symmetry.space_group_name_H-M   'P 1'
#
loop_
_entity.id
_entity.type
_entity.pdbx_description
1 polymer ?
#
loop_
_entity_poly.entity_id
_entity_poly.type
_entity_poly.pdbx_seq_one_letter_code
_entity_poly.pdbx_strand_id
1 'polypeptide(L)'
;MTEDPARIGVFGGTFDPVHLGHLIIADELRYQLQLDCVLFLPAHQPPHKTDRVITAEVHRVTMLETALAGNPCFSVSAIDLERPGPSFTADSLGIVHRDYPESTLYFLMGQDSLRDLPTWHDPNRIARQAYLGVALRPEVTLDVEAVVRQVPEARGRIDLVSVPLIGISSQSIR
;
A
#
# COMPACT_ATOMS: atom_id res chain seq x y z
N MET A 1 9.67 5.94 -30.28
CA MET A 1 10.19 6.02 -28.91
C MET A 1 9.19 5.25 -28.07
N THR A 2 9.56 4.08 -27.57
CA THR A 2 8.74 3.36 -26.59
C THR A 2 8.87 4.14 -25.29
N GLU A 3 7.77 4.76 -24.84
CA GLU A 3 7.74 5.32 -23.50
C GLU A 3 8.02 4.20 -22.50
N ASP A 4 8.81 4.46 -21.46
CA ASP A 4 9.01 3.49 -20.41
C ASP A 4 7.65 3.16 -19.77
N PRO A 5 7.43 1.90 -19.35
CA PRO A 5 6.17 1.50 -18.74
C PRO A 5 5.90 2.32 -17.48
N ALA A 6 4.66 2.78 -17.32
CA ALA A 6 4.26 3.56 -16.15
C ALA A 6 4.57 2.82 -14.85
N ARG A 7 5.07 3.55 -13.84
CA ARG A 7 5.36 3.02 -12.51
C ARG A 7 4.25 3.42 -11.55
N ILE A 8 3.46 2.47 -11.10
CA ILE A 8 2.25 2.71 -10.31
C ILE A 8 2.45 2.21 -8.88
N GLY A 9 2.31 3.13 -7.92
CA GLY A 9 2.21 2.78 -6.51
C GLY A 9 0.80 2.31 -6.15
N VAL A 10 0.71 1.23 -5.39
CA VAL A 10 -0.56 0.71 -4.84
C VAL A 10 -0.47 0.79 -3.32
N PHE A 11 -1.25 1.66 -2.72
CA PHE A 11 -1.23 1.91 -1.28
C PHE A 11 -2.53 1.43 -0.63
N GLY A 12 -2.50 0.19 -0.14
CA GLY A 12 -3.63 -0.42 0.56
C GLY A 12 -3.74 0.04 2.01
N GLY A 13 -4.96 0.23 2.48
CA GLY A 13 -5.18 0.60 3.87
C GLY A 13 -6.65 0.63 4.28
N THR A 14 -6.91 0.65 5.58
CA THR A 14 -8.27 0.86 6.09
C THR A 14 -8.68 2.32 5.95
N PHE A 15 -7.73 3.26 6.12
CA PHE A 15 -7.93 4.71 6.07
C PHE A 15 -9.11 5.16 6.97
N ASP A 16 -9.04 4.84 8.24
CA ASP A 16 -10.12 5.06 9.21
C ASP A 16 -9.67 5.91 10.42
N PRO A 17 -9.51 7.25 10.27
CA PRO A 17 -9.50 7.99 9.00
C PRO A 17 -8.14 7.97 8.28
N VAL A 18 -8.13 8.45 7.05
CA VAL A 18 -6.90 8.92 6.40
C VAL A 18 -6.31 10.10 7.18
N HIS A 19 -4.98 10.27 7.15
CA HIS A 19 -4.31 11.37 7.85
C HIS A 19 -3.00 11.76 7.13
N LEU A 20 -2.43 12.90 7.53
CA LEU A 20 -1.20 13.43 6.93
C LEU A 20 -0.06 12.42 6.85
N GLY A 21 0.07 11.53 7.85
CA GLY A 21 1.08 10.48 7.81
C GLY A 21 0.94 9.55 6.60
N HIS A 22 -0.28 9.21 6.19
CA HIS A 22 -0.49 8.43 4.97
C HIS A 22 -0.09 9.20 3.72
N LEU A 23 -0.45 10.49 3.64
CA LEU A 23 -0.18 11.32 2.46
C LEU A 23 1.33 11.58 2.30
N ILE A 24 2.02 11.92 3.39
CA ILE A 24 3.47 12.15 3.38
C ILE A 24 4.22 10.87 2.99
N ILE A 25 3.86 9.72 3.58
CA ILE A 25 4.49 8.43 3.24
C ILE A 25 4.25 8.10 1.76
N ALA A 26 3.04 8.28 1.27
CA ALA A 26 2.72 8.02 -0.14
C ALA A 26 3.50 8.93 -1.09
N ASP A 27 3.65 10.23 -0.76
CA ASP A 27 4.38 11.18 -1.59
C ASP A 27 5.90 10.94 -1.55
N GLU A 28 6.46 10.64 -0.38
CA GLU A 28 7.87 10.27 -0.25
C GLU A 28 8.21 9.00 -1.04
N LEU A 29 7.39 7.95 -0.92
CA LEU A 29 7.57 6.72 -1.69
C LEU A 29 7.41 7.00 -3.19
N ARG A 30 6.40 7.79 -3.59
CA ARG A 30 6.22 8.18 -4.97
C ARG A 30 7.45 8.89 -5.54
N TYR A 31 7.94 9.89 -4.83
CA TYR A 31 9.09 10.68 -5.27
C TYR A 31 10.38 9.86 -5.35
N GLN A 32 10.74 9.15 -4.28
CA GLN A 32 12.01 8.42 -4.20
C GLN A 32 12.03 7.18 -5.09
N LEU A 33 10.89 6.51 -5.30
CA LEU A 33 10.76 5.37 -6.21
C LEU A 33 10.40 5.78 -7.64
N GLN A 34 10.29 7.09 -7.92
CA GLN A 34 9.95 7.63 -9.25
C GLN A 34 8.65 7.02 -9.80
N LEU A 35 7.60 7.00 -8.97
CA LEU A 35 6.28 6.52 -9.39
C LEU A 35 5.50 7.66 -10.07
N ASP A 36 4.83 7.35 -11.17
CA ASP A 36 4.00 8.30 -11.91
C ASP A 36 2.75 8.67 -11.12
N CYS A 37 2.13 7.67 -10.48
CA CYS A 37 0.97 7.87 -9.64
C CYS A 37 0.89 6.88 -8.47
N VAL A 38 -0.01 7.16 -7.52
CA VAL A 38 -0.35 6.26 -6.41
C VAL A 38 -1.85 6.03 -6.36
N LEU A 39 -2.25 4.77 -6.44
CA LEU A 39 -3.61 4.30 -6.23
C LEU A 39 -3.81 3.97 -4.75
N PHE A 40 -4.68 4.70 -4.08
CA PHE A 40 -5.11 4.39 -2.72
C PHE A 40 -6.25 3.38 -2.77
N LEU A 41 -6.07 2.21 -2.15
CA LEU A 41 -7.05 1.13 -2.09
C LEU A 41 -7.64 1.04 -0.68
N PRO A 42 -8.79 1.66 -0.41
CA PRO A 42 -9.49 1.49 0.85
C PRO A 42 -10.04 0.05 0.94
N ALA A 43 -9.63 -0.69 1.98
CA ALA A 43 -10.07 -2.06 2.17
C ALA A 43 -11.57 -2.14 2.49
N HIS A 44 -12.29 -3.09 1.88
CA HIS A 44 -13.66 -3.45 2.25
C HIS A 44 -13.68 -4.12 3.64
N GLN A 45 -13.11 -5.31 3.73
CA GLN A 45 -12.95 -6.05 4.97
C GLN A 45 -11.46 -6.34 5.21
N PRO A 46 -10.77 -5.51 6.04
CA PRO A 46 -9.37 -5.75 6.35
C PRO A 46 -9.21 -7.08 7.12
N PRO A 47 -8.46 -8.06 6.60
CA PRO A 47 -8.38 -9.40 7.20
C PRO A 47 -7.76 -9.43 8.61
N HIS A 48 -6.99 -8.39 8.97
CA HIS A 48 -6.30 -8.29 10.25
C HIS A 48 -7.03 -7.44 11.31
N LYS A 49 -8.29 -7.00 11.06
CA LYS A 49 -9.03 -6.08 11.96
C LYS A 49 -10.45 -6.58 12.25
N THR A 50 -10.56 -7.84 12.62
CA THR A 50 -11.86 -8.49 12.95
C THR A 50 -12.50 -8.00 14.25
N ASP A 51 -11.71 -7.42 15.16
CA ASP A 51 -12.12 -7.12 16.54
C ASP A 51 -12.51 -5.64 16.75
N ARG A 52 -12.62 -4.85 15.68
CA ARG A 52 -12.93 -3.42 15.79
C ARG A 52 -14.08 -3.03 14.88
N VAL A 53 -14.94 -2.14 15.38
CA VAL A 53 -15.89 -1.43 14.52
C VAL A 53 -15.11 -0.50 13.60
N ILE A 54 -15.24 -0.70 12.30
CA ILE A 54 -14.64 0.13 11.26
C ILE A 54 -15.73 1.08 10.75
N THR A 55 -15.36 2.34 10.55
CA THR A 55 -16.27 3.35 9.96
C THR A 55 -16.76 2.87 8.58
N ALA A 56 -18.03 3.11 8.31
CA ALA A 56 -18.64 2.72 7.04
C ALA A 56 -17.83 3.22 5.83
N GLU A 57 -17.73 2.39 4.79
CA GLU A 57 -16.87 2.62 3.63
C GLU A 57 -17.12 3.97 2.97
N VAL A 58 -18.39 4.34 2.81
CA VAL A 58 -18.76 5.63 2.20
C VAL A 58 -18.07 6.81 2.88
N HIS A 59 -17.98 6.81 4.21
CA HIS A 59 -17.30 7.88 4.94
C HIS A 59 -15.77 7.81 4.79
N ARG A 60 -15.19 6.61 4.80
CA ARG A 60 -13.74 6.43 4.62
C ARG A 60 -13.30 6.86 3.21
N VAL A 61 -14.08 6.51 2.19
CA VAL A 61 -13.87 6.93 0.81
C VAL A 61 -13.99 8.44 0.67
N THR A 62 -15.07 9.06 1.18
CA THR A 62 -15.24 10.52 1.12
C THR A 62 -14.11 11.27 1.80
N MET A 63 -13.66 10.82 2.98
CA MET A 63 -12.50 11.42 3.67
C MET A 63 -11.23 11.27 2.83
N LEU A 64 -11.02 10.12 2.20
CA LEU A 64 -9.86 9.84 1.38
C LEU A 64 -9.86 10.71 0.11
N GLU A 65 -10.97 10.76 -0.63
CA GLU A 65 -11.13 11.62 -1.80
C GLU A 65 -10.89 13.10 -1.47
N THR A 66 -11.45 13.56 -0.33
CA THR A 66 -11.23 14.93 0.16
C THR A 66 -9.75 15.19 0.46
N ALA A 67 -9.08 14.24 1.09
CA ALA A 67 -7.67 14.38 1.44
C ALA A 67 -6.73 14.34 0.23
N LEU A 68 -7.12 13.64 -0.84
CA LEU A 68 -6.34 13.55 -2.09
C LEU A 68 -6.68 14.68 -3.08
N ALA A 69 -7.74 15.45 -2.83
CA ALA A 69 -8.17 16.52 -3.72
C ALA A 69 -7.03 17.53 -3.96
N GLY A 70 -6.78 17.82 -5.24
CA GLY A 70 -5.72 18.76 -5.64
C GLY A 70 -4.34 18.14 -5.88
N ASN A 71 -4.15 16.83 -5.60
CA ASN A 71 -2.94 16.12 -5.99
C ASN A 71 -3.21 15.23 -7.21
N PRO A 72 -2.76 15.62 -8.42
CA PRO A 72 -3.04 14.87 -9.65
C PRO A 72 -2.36 13.50 -9.72
N CYS A 73 -1.36 13.25 -8.86
CA CYS A 73 -0.64 11.99 -8.81
C CYS A 73 -1.30 10.96 -7.87
N PHE A 74 -2.37 11.34 -7.14
CA PHE A 74 -3.06 10.44 -6.21
C PHE A 74 -4.50 10.23 -6.64
N SER A 75 -4.95 8.98 -6.56
CA SER A 75 -6.34 8.63 -6.84
C SER A 75 -6.84 7.52 -5.92
N VAL A 76 -8.16 7.46 -5.73
CA VAL A 76 -8.82 6.38 -5.00
C VAL A 76 -9.22 5.30 -6.00
N SER A 77 -8.96 4.05 -5.67
CA SER A 77 -9.45 2.89 -6.43
C SER A 77 -10.45 2.10 -5.60
N ALA A 78 -11.61 1.83 -6.18
CA ALA A 78 -12.70 1.09 -5.55
C ALA A 78 -12.55 -0.44 -5.64
N ILE A 79 -11.47 -0.94 -6.20
CA ILE A 79 -11.25 -2.38 -6.50
C ILE A 79 -11.61 -3.29 -5.33
N ASP A 80 -11.22 -2.93 -4.12
CA ASP A 80 -11.48 -3.74 -2.92
C ASP A 80 -12.90 -3.56 -2.38
N LEU A 81 -13.55 -2.43 -2.65
CA LEU A 81 -14.92 -2.13 -2.21
C LEU A 81 -15.97 -2.83 -3.07
N GLU A 82 -15.65 -3.09 -4.33
CA GLU A 82 -16.54 -3.74 -5.31
C GLU A 82 -16.52 -5.26 -5.22
N ARG A 83 -15.65 -5.82 -4.38
CA ARG A 83 -15.51 -7.28 -4.21
C ARG A 83 -16.12 -7.73 -2.89
N PRO A 84 -16.89 -8.83 -2.87
CA PRO A 84 -17.32 -9.45 -1.63
C PRO A 84 -16.14 -10.12 -0.90
N GLY A 85 -16.20 -10.14 0.43
CA GLY A 85 -15.23 -10.85 1.28
C GLY A 85 -13.98 -10.04 1.64
N PRO A 86 -12.97 -10.70 2.20
CA PRO A 86 -11.74 -10.04 2.67
C PRO A 86 -10.93 -9.40 1.55
N SER A 87 -10.39 -8.22 1.81
CA SER A 87 -9.49 -7.50 0.88
C SER A 87 -8.07 -8.07 0.97
N PHE A 88 -7.82 -9.19 0.30
CA PHE A 88 -6.46 -9.75 0.23
C PHE A 88 -5.61 -9.02 -0.81
N THR A 89 -4.46 -8.52 -0.38
CA THR A 89 -3.53 -7.77 -1.23
C THR A 89 -3.12 -8.51 -2.50
N ALA A 90 -2.93 -9.84 -2.42
CA ALA A 90 -2.60 -10.66 -3.59
C ALA A 90 -3.66 -10.59 -4.69
N ASP A 91 -4.94 -10.51 -4.31
CA ASP A 91 -6.05 -10.41 -5.26
C ASP A 91 -6.19 -8.99 -5.82
N SER A 92 -6.07 -8.00 -4.95
CA SER A 92 -6.13 -6.59 -5.34
C SER A 92 -5.04 -6.25 -6.37
N LEU A 93 -3.79 -6.67 -6.12
CA LEU A 93 -2.69 -6.50 -7.07
C LEU A 93 -2.92 -7.23 -8.39
N GLY A 94 -3.53 -8.42 -8.36
CA GLY A 94 -3.88 -9.15 -9.57
C GLY A 94 -4.89 -8.41 -10.45
N ILE A 95 -5.82 -7.67 -9.84
CA ILE A 95 -6.78 -6.84 -10.56
C ILE A 95 -6.08 -5.60 -11.13
N VAL A 96 -5.29 -4.89 -10.31
CA VAL A 96 -4.53 -3.73 -10.78
C VAL A 96 -3.61 -4.12 -11.95
N HIS A 97 -2.91 -5.25 -11.85
CA HIS A 97 -2.04 -5.73 -12.94
C HIS A 97 -2.81 -6.02 -14.24
N ARG A 98 -4.02 -6.55 -14.14
CA ARG A 98 -4.88 -6.77 -15.32
C ARG A 98 -5.37 -5.46 -15.93
N ASP A 99 -5.67 -4.46 -15.09
CA ASP A 99 -6.18 -3.17 -15.55
C ASP A 99 -5.05 -2.27 -16.11
N TYR A 100 -3.80 -2.51 -15.67
CA TYR A 100 -2.59 -1.81 -16.09
C TYR A 100 -1.48 -2.81 -16.50
N PRO A 101 -1.67 -3.61 -17.56
CA PRO A 101 -0.81 -4.76 -17.88
C PRO A 101 0.64 -4.38 -18.24
N GLU A 102 0.86 -3.18 -18.79
CA GLU A 102 2.17 -2.71 -19.19
C GLU A 102 2.91 -1.95 -18.07
N SER A 103 2.27 -1.80 -16.89
CA SER A 103 2.84 -1.00 -15.81
C SER A 103 3.71 -1.82 -14.87
N THR A 104 4.73 -1.18 -14.31
CA THR A 104 5.48 -1.70 -13.17
C THR A 104 4.77 -1.33 -11.89
N LEU A 105 4.28 -2.31 -11.15
CA LEU A 105 3.57 -2.09 -9.89
C LEU A 105 4.52 -2.06 -8.69
N TYR A 106 4.26 -1.15 -7.78
CA TYR A 106 4.88 -1.06 -6.46
C TYR A 106 3.80 -1.15 -5.38
N PHE A 107 3.84 -2.18 -4.56
CA PHE A 107 2.99 -2.22 -3.37
C PHE A 107 3.66 -1.43 -2.24
N LEU A 108 3.00 -0.37 -1.79
CA LEU A 108 3.52 0.57 -0.81
C LEU A 108 3.10 0.16 0.60
N MET A 109 4.07 0.04 1.51
CA MET A 109 3.82 -0.40 2.87
C MET A 109 4.81 0.20 3.87
N GLY A 110 4.46 0.16 5.16
CA GLY A 110 5.42 0.42 6.24
C GLY A 110 6.26 -0.80 6.58
N GLN A 111 7.37 -0.58 7.27
CA GLN A 111 8.30 -1.65 7.71
C GLN A 111 7.62 -2.73 8.57
N ASP A 112 6.63 -2.37 9.39
CA ASP A 112 5.89 -3.35 10.21
C ASP A 112 5.10 -4.32 9.31
N SER A 113 4.49 -3.80 8.24
CA SER A 113 3.78 -4.60 7.24
C SER A 113 4.73 -5.54 6.49
N LEU A 114 5.95 -5.09 6.18
CA LEU A 114 6.95 -5.97 5.56
C LEU A 114 7.39 -7.09 6.52
N ARG A 115 7.61 -6.79 7.79
CA ARG A 115 7.93 -7.80 8.80
C ARG A 115 6.83 -8.86 8.89
N ASP A 116 5.57 -8.42 8.83
CA ASP A 116 4.39 -9.28 8.98
C ASP A 116 3.97 -9.93 7.64
N LEU A 117 4.54 -9.54 6.51
CA LEU A 117 4.23 -10.06 5.16
C LEU A 117 4.21 -11.59 5.06
N PRO A 118 5.13 -12.35 5.71
CA PRO A 118 5.07 -13.82 5.66
C PRO A 118 3.77 -14.42 6.20
N THR A 119 3.01 -13.68 7.01
CA THR A 119 1.72 -14.12 7.58
C THR A 119 0.52 -13.77 6.69
N TRP A 120 0.74 -13.02 5.62
CA TRP A 120 -0.33 -12.56 4.74
C TRP A 120 -0.81 -13.69 3.81
N HIS A 121 -1.98 -13.50 3.22
CA HIS A 121 -2.51 -14.42 2.21
C HIS A 121 -1.67 -14.37 0.93
N ASP A 122 -1.08 -15.50 0.55
CA ASP A 122 -0.23 -15.71 -0.62
C ASP A 122 0.87 -14.63 -0.82
N PRO A 123 1.81 -14.48 0.14
CA PRO A 123 2.79 -13.41 0.10
C PRO A 123 3.77 -13.53 -1.08
N ASN A 124 4.03 -14.74 -1.56
CA ASN A 124 4.84 -14.95 -2.75
C ASN A 124 4.14 -14.41 -4.02
N ARG A 125 2.83 -14.55 -4.12
CA ARG A 125 2.06 -13.95 -5.22
C ARG A 125 2.10 -12.42 -5.18
N ILE A 126 2.02 -11.81 -3.99
CA ILE A 126 2.21 -10.36 -3.82
C ILE A 126 3.56 -9.94 -4.41
N ALA A 127 4.65 -10.60 -3.99
CA ALA A 127 6.00 -10.27 -4.43
C ALA A 127 6.26 -10.56 -5.92
N ARG A 128 5.55 -11.51 -6.54
CA ARG A 128 5.62 -11.72 -7.99
C ARG A 128 4.92 -10.62 -8.78
N GLN A 129 3.83 -10.07 -8.25
CA GLN A 129 2.99 -9.09 -8.94
C GLN A 129 3.50 -7.66 -8.83
N ALA A 130 4.24 -7.33 -7.76
CA ALA A 130 4.71 -5.97 -7.50
C ALA A 130 6.08 -5.96 -6.82
N TYR A 131 6.83 -4.87 -7.01
CA TYR A 131 7.91 -4.51 -6.11
C TYR A 131 7.33 -4.03 -4.78
N LEU A 132 8.08 -4.16 -3.70
CA LEU A 132 7.66 -3.76 -2.36
C LEU A 132 8.36 -2.44 -1.99
N GLY A 133 7.64 -1.32 -2.08
CA GLY A 133 8.11 -0.01 -1.65
C GLY A 133 7.86 0.17 -0.16
N VAL A 134 8.93 0.17 0.63
CA VAL A 134 8.82 0.08 2.09
C VAL A 134 9.28 1.36 2.76
N ALA A 135 8.35 2.04 3.42
CA ALA A 135 8.66 3.19 4.26
C ALA A 135 9.35 2.78 5.56
N LEU A 136 10.61 3.19 5.73
CA LEU A 136 11.38 3.00 6.94
C LEU A 136 11.19 4.15 7.91
N ARG A 137 10.92 3.83 9.17
CA ARG A 137 10.99 4.80 10.26
C ARG A 137 12.42 4.84 10.80
N PRO A 138 12.92 6.02 11.22
CA PRO A 138 14.18 6.10 11.93
C PRO A 138 14.20 5.16 13.16
N GLU A 139 15.37 4.59 13.47
CA GLU A 139 15.63 3.82 14.70
C GLU A 139 15.02 2.41 14.78
N VAL A 140 14.39 1.89 13.73
CA VAL A 140 13.90 0.51 13.71
C VAL A 140 14.72 -0.35 12.77
N THR A 141 15.32 -1.40 13.32
CA THR A 141 16.02 -2.40 12.51
C THR A 141 15.03 -3.37 11.87
N LEU A 142 15.14 -3.54 10.56
CA LEU A 142 14.36 -4.49 9.79
C LEU A 142 15.27 -5.59 9.24
N ASP A 143 15.01 -6.85 9.60
CA ASP A 143 15.72 -8.00 9.04
C ASP A 143 15.04 -8.43 7.72
N VAL A 144 15.46 -7.80 6.61
CA VAL A 144 14.98 -8.10 5.26
C VAL A 144 15.27 -9.56 4.88
N GLU A 145 16.43 -10.09 5.27
CA GLU A 145 16.80 -11.47 4.95
C GLU A 145 15.88 -12.48 5.65
N ALA A 146 15.39 -12.17 6.86
CA ALA A 146 14.38 -13.01 7.53
C ALA A 146 13.07 -13.07 6.74
N VAL A 147 12.64 -11.93 6.16
CA VAL A 147 11.45 -11.88 5.29
C VAL A 147 11.69 -12.67 4.01
N VAL A 148 12.82 -12.46 3.34
CA VAL A 148 13.17 -13.13 2.07
C VAL A 148 13.32 -14.65 2.25
N ARG A 149 13.80 -15.15 3.40
CA ARG A 149 13.81 -16.59 3.69
C ARG A 149 12.41 -17.20 3.70
N GLN A 150 11.39 -16.46 4.15
CA GLN A 150 10.01 -16.93 4.24
C GLN A 150 9.19 -16.61 2.98
N VAL A 151 9.55 -15.54 2.26
CA VAL A 151 8.93 -15.08 1.01
C VAL A 151 10.01 -14.97 -0.07
N PRO A 152 10.47 -16.08 -0.66
CA PRO A 152 11.60 -16.08 -1.58
C PRO A 152 11.42 -15.20 -2.82
N GLU A 153 10.19 -15.03 -3.29
CA GLU A 153 9.85 -14.18 -4.43
C GLU A 153 10.08 -12.68 -4.17
N ALA A 154 10.24 -12.29 -2.90
CA ALA A 154 10.59 -10.91 -2.53
C ALA A 154 12.07 -10.56 -2.74
N ARG A 155 12.92 -11.56 -3.04
CA ARG A 155 14.35 -11.34 -3.27
C ARG A 155 14.60 -10.41 -4.45
N GLY A 156 15.31 -9.30 -4.19
CA GLY A 156 15.61 -8.27 -5.20
C GLY A 156 14.38 -7.44 -5.64
N ARG A 157 13.30 -7.49 -4.85
CA ARG A 157 12.06 -6.74 -5.11
C ARG A 157 11.63 -5.86 -3.94
N ILE A 158 12.50 -5.61 -2.98
CA ILE A 158 12.24 -4.76 -1.81
C ILE A 158 13.08 -3.50 -1.94
N ASP A 159 12.42 -2.36 -2.07
CA ASP A 159 13.03 -1.03 -2.08
C ASP A 159 12.71 -0.33 -0.76
N LEU A 160 13.76 -0.04 0.01
CA LEU A 160 13.67 0.60 1.32
C LEU A 160 13.82 2.11 1.15
N VAL A 161 12.85 2.86 1.64
CA VAL A 161 12.79 4.32 1.52
C VAL A 161 12.72 4.95 2.91
N SER A 162 13.67 5.81 3.23
CA SER A 162 13.63 6.59 4.47
C SER A 162 12.58 7.68 4.38
N VAL A 163 11.66 7.70 5.36
CA VAL A 163 10.57 8.68 5.42
C VAL A 163 10.63 9.46 6.73
N PRO A 164 10.10 10.70 6.77
CA PRO A 164 10.01 11.46 8.00
C PRO A 164 9.19 10.72 9.07
N LEU A 165 9.59 10.85 10.33
CA LEU A 165 8.81 10.31 11.45
C LEU A 165 7.57 11.19 11.67
N ILE A 166 6.39 10.62 11.41
CA ILE A 166 5.11 11.28 11.63
C ILE A 166 4.39 10.61 12.80
N GLY A 167 4.29 11.32 13.92
CA GLY A 167 3.66 10.83 15.16
C GLY A 167 2.13 10.81 15.14
N ILE A 168 1.49 10.64 13.98
CA ILE A 168 0.04 10.62 13.81
C ILE A 168 -0.40 9.20 13.44
N SER A 169 -1.50 8.74 14.05
CA SER A 169 -2.14 7.49 13.69
C SER A 169 -3.66 7.65 13.61
N SER A 170 -4.33 6.83 12.80
CA SER A 170 -5.81 6.80 12.77
C SER A 170 -6.40 6.52 14.15
N GLN A 171 -5.70 5.78 15.00
CA GLN A 171 -6.16 5.48 16.36
C GLN A 171 -6.10 6.71 17.27
N SER A 172 -5.10 7.56 17.12
CA SER A 172 -4.97 8.79 17.92
C SER A 172 -5.94 9.90 17.50
N ILE A 173 -6.53 9.79 16.31
CA ILE A 173 -7.51 10.76 15.79
C ILE A 173 -8.93 10.42 16.25
N ARG A 174 -9.24 9.13 16.40
CA ARG A 174 -10.54 8.66 16.93
C ARG A 174 -10.61 8.73 18.46
#